data_0d75f66500162088a49f72d9f0d80bb5
#
_entry.id   0d75f66500162088a49f72d9f0d80bb5
#
_cell.length_a   1.000
_cell.length_b   1.000
_cell.length_c   1.000
_cell.angle_alpha   90.00
_cell.angle_beta   90.00
_cell.angle_gamma   90.00
#
_symmetry.space_group_name_H-M   'P 1'
#
loop_
_entity.id
_entity.type
_entity.pdbx_description
1 polymer ?
#
loop_
_entity_poly.entity_id
_entity_poly.type
_entity_poly.pdbx_seq_one_letter_code
_entity_poly.pdbx_strand_id
1 'polypeptide(L)'
;MTISIETLRELRHEFHRFPELGFQEKQTKIKIASFLKAKGLEVVEGVGVVGILKSGKDTKTIGLRADMDALPIQETSKHPYSSTYPGVMHACGHDGHMTMLLGAAEELAHSLDFDGTVIFIFQPNEENGLGAKAMLDEDLLSKFPMSDIFALHNLPGIETGHLLTRKGLICSSESLFEIRLKGQGGHASMPHVGRDTISVGSEIIQSLQNIISKRLPPGSGSVLSVTEFISDGARNVLPGTSLIKGDVRSRNEEDRLEIKRLMNKIVEGISRAHEIDSHVSFETEFVETINSADQTETVIKVAEELGLNFNGNCEPMSFSEDFAHFSNVVPGCLFLLGNGQSGHGSDPLHSSSYDFNDNLLPIGVKVWSSLVRKLLPKSGMQA
;
A
#
# COMPACT_ATOMS: atom_id res chain seq x y z
N MET A 1 -3.40 -27.90 -17.63
CA MET A 1 -3.34 -26.81 -18.64
C MET A 1 -3.02 -25.53 -17.88
N THR A 2 -2.00 -24.82 -18.26
CA THR A 2 -1.72 -23.49 -17.70
C THR A 2 -2.88 -22.55 -18.05
N ILE A 3 -3.31 -21.72 -17.12
CA ILE A 3 -4.38 -20.71 -17.36
C ILE A 3 -4.03 -19.88 -18.60
N SER A 4 -5.01 -19.64 -19.49
CA SER A 4 -4.75 -18.87 -20.69
C SER A 4 -4.65 -17.36 -20.38
N ILE A 5 -3.90 -16.63 -21.19
CA ILE A 5 -3.81 -15.17 -21.05
C ILE A 5 -5.17 -14.50 -21.24
N GLU A 6 -6.01 -15.05 -22.11
CA GLU A 6 -7.38 -14.58 -22.30
C GLU A 6 -8.21 -14.71 -21.04
N THR A 7 -8.13 -15.85 -20.36
CA THR A 7 -8.85 -16.08 -19.09
C THR A 7 -8.37 -15.12 -18.00
N LEU A 8 -7.05 -14.88 -17.91
CA LEU A 8 -6.50 -13.88 -16.98
C LEU A 8 -7.01 -12.48 -17.30
N ARG A 9 -7.00 -12.09 -18.58
CA ARG A 9 -7.48 -10.79 -19.03
C ARG A 9 -8.97 -10.60 -18.72
N GLU A 10 -9.81 -11.58 -19.03
CA GLU A 10 -11.24 -11.55 -18.71
C GLU A 10 -11.49 -11.39 -17.21
N LEU A 11 -10.73 -12.13 -16.38
CA LEU A 11 -10.83 -12.06 -14.92
C LEU A 11 -10.44 -10.67 -14.39
N ARG A 12 -9.33 -10.08 -14.87
CA ARG A 12 -8.89 -8.74 -14.50
C ARG A 12 -9.93 -7.70 -14.95
N HIS A 13 -10.41 -7.78 -16.19
CA HIS A 13 -11.44 -6.89 -16.72
C HIS A 13 -12.75 -6.96 -15.94
N GLU A 14 -13.10 -8.12 -15.40
CA GLU A 14 -14.27 -8.24 -14.55
C GLU A 14 -14.07 -7.56 -13.19
N PHE A 15 -12.90 -7.72 -12.53
CA PHE A 15 -12.60 -6.97 -11.33
C PHE A 15 -12.59 -5.46 -11.60
N HIS A 16 -11.97 -5.01 -12.68
CA HIS A 16 -11.91 -3.60 -13.04
C HIS A 16 -13.30 -3.00 -13.29
N ARG A 17 -14.22 -3.78 -13.87
CA ARG A 17 -15.60 -3.34 -14.15
C ARG A 17 -16.45 -3.18 -12.91
N PHE A 18 -16.16 -3.93 -11.84
CA PHE A 18 -16.94 -3.95 -10.61
C PHE A 18 -16.06 -3.65 -9.39
N PRO A 19 -15.40 -2.47 -9.32
CA PRO A 19 -14.49 -2.12 -8.24
C PRO A 19 -15.27 -1.83 -6.95
N GLU A 20 -14.71 -2.20 -5.81
CA GLU A 20 -15.28 -1.95 -4.49
C GLU A 20 -14.25 -1.24 -3.59
N LEU A 21 -14.71 -0.26 -2.80
CA LEU A 21 -13.84 0.49 -1.87
C LEU A 21 -13.42 -0.37 -0.69
N GLY A 22 -12.36 0.06 -0.03
CA GLY A 22 -11.80 -0.60 1.14
C GLY A 22 -12.83 -0.92 2.23
N PHE A 23 -12.79 -2.15 2.74
CA PHE A 23 -13.78 -2.78 3.64
C PHE A 23 -15.20 -2.92 3.07
N GLN A 24 -15.39 -2.66 1.78
CA GLN A 24 -16.66 -2.86 1.09
C GLN A 24 -16.58 -3.93 -0.01
N GLU A 25 -15.46 -4.65 -0.12
CA GLU A 25 -15.11 -5.62 -1.18
C GLU A 25 -15.91 -6.94 -1.06
N LYS A 26 -17.24 -6.83 -1.06
CA LYS A 26 -18.14 -8.00 -0.85
C LYS A 26 -18.17 -8.93 -2.05
N GLN A 27 -18.40 -8.38 -3.26
CA GLN A 27 -18.49 -9.17 -4.48
C GLN A 27 -17.10 -9.66 -4.90
N THR A 28 -16.09 -8.83 -4.73
CA THR A 28 -14.68 -9.16 -4.96
C THR A 28 -14.27 -10.38 -4.13
N LYS A 29 -14.56 -10.38 -2.82
CA LYS A 29 -14.30 -11.53 -1.92
C LYS A 29 -15.04 -12.78 -2.35
N ILE A 30 -16.33 -12.69 -2.66
CA ILE A 30 -17.14 -13.84 -3.13
C ILE A 30 -16.52 -14.43 -4.40
N LYS A 31 -16.10 -13.59 -5.34
CA LYS A 31 -15.50 -14.03 -6.59
C LYS A 31 -14.17 -14.75 -6.37
N ILE A 32 -13.27 -14.16 -5.57
CA ILE A 32 -11.98 -14.75 -5.20
C ILE A 32 -12.19 -16.09 -4.50
N ALA A 33 -13.04 -16.14 -3.48
CA ALA A 33 -13.31 -17.37 -2.73
C ALA A 33 -13.89 -18.47 -3.64
N SER A 34 -14.82 -18.11 -4.53
CA SER A 34 -15.41 -19.06 -5.49
C SER A 34 -14.38 -19.58 -6.48
N PHE A 35 -13.50 -18.71 -7.00
CA PHE A 35 -12.42 -19.11 -7.90
C PHE A 35 -11.47 -20.11 -7.24
N LEU A 36 -10.98 -19.81 -6.04
CA LEU A 36 -10.06 -20.66 -5.30
C LEU A 36 -10.68 -22.01 -4.96
N LYS A 37 -11.94 -22.04 -4.46
CA LYS A 37 -12.68 -23.27 -4.19
C LYS A 37 -12.84 -24.14 -5.45
N ALA A 38 -13.12 -23.51 -6.60
CA ALA A 38 -13.26 -24.23 -7.88
C ALA A 38 -11.94 -24.86 -8.36
N LYS A 39 -10.79 -24.34 -7.88
CA LYS A 39 -9.45 -24.92 -8.15
C LYS A 39 -8.99 -25.91 -7.07
N GLY A 40 -9.84 -26.23 -6.10
CA GLY A 40 -9.58 -27.23 -5.07
C GLY A 40 -8.79 -26.74 -3.86
N LEU A 41 -8.64 -25.41 -3.69
CA LEU A 41 -8.03 -24.86 -2.48
C LEU A 41 -9.02 -24.88 -1.31
N GLU A 42 -8.51 -25.09 -0.11
CA GLU A 42 -9.23 -24.73 1.11
C GLU A 42 -9.30 -23.20 1.20
N VAL A 43 -10.46 -22.64 1.58
CA VAL A 43 -10.68 -21.19 1.63
C VAL A 43 -11.29 -20.79 2.96
N VAL A 44 -10.67 -19.80 3.59
CA VAL A 44 -11.17 -19.15 4.81
C VAL A 44 -11.53 -17.70 4.48
N GLU A 45 -12.74 -17.31 4.80
CA GLU A 45 -13.28 -15.96 4.58
C GLU A 45 -13.39 -15.25 5.93
N GLY A 46 -12.77 -14.09 6.02
CA GLY A 46 -12.78 -13.19 7.16
C GLY A 46 -12.91 -11.75 6.66
N VAL A 47 -12.18 -10.82 7.25
CA VAL A 47 -12.06 -9.46 6.71
C VAL A 47 -11.47 -9.48 5.29
N GLY A 48 -10.49 -10.37 5.04
CA GLY A 48 -9.99 -10.72 3.72
C GLY A 48 -10.43 -12.12 3.27
N VAL A 49 -9.74 -12.67 2.24
CA VAL A 49 -9.88 -14.05 1.78
C VAL A 49 -8.52 -14.73 1.83
N VAL A 50 -8.48 -15.94 2.41
CA VAL A 50 -7.26 -16.75 2.49
C VAL A 50 -7.49 -18.08 1.79
N GLY A 51 -6.68 -18.36 0.76
CA GLY A 51 -6.60 -19.65 0.10
C GLY A 51 -5.44 -20.48 0.62
N ILE A 52 -5.65 -21.76 0.88
CA ILE A 52 -4.62 -22.67 1.38
C ILE A 52 -4.41 -23.78 0.35
N LEU A 53 -3.18 -23.93 -0.10
CA LEU A 53 -2.78 -25.02 -0.99
C LEU A 53 -1.60 -25.77 -0.40
N LYS A 54 -1.78 -27.07 -0.17
CA LYS A 54 -0.76 -27.95 0.37
C LYS A 54 -0.34 -29.00 -0.64
N SER A 55 0.96 -29.21 -0.77
CA SER A 55 1.55 -30.28 -1.57
C SER A 55 2.69 -30.94 -0.81
N GLY A 56 2.89 -32.25 -1.01
CA GLY A 56 3.97 -33.00 -0.39
C GLY A 56 3.83 -33.20 1.11
N LYS A 57 4.97 -33.28 1.81
CA LYS A 57 5.03 -33.63 3.25
C LYS A 57 5.76 -32.60 4.10
N ASP A 58 6.44 -31.63 3.48
CA ASP A 58 7.13 -30.57 4.22
C ASP A 58 6.11 -29.72 5.00
N THR A 59 6.58 -29.21 6.12
CA THR A 59 5.79 -28.35 7.02
C THR A 59 6.06 -26.86 6.77
N LYS A 60 6.99 -26.51 5.86
CA LYS A 60 7.29 -25.14 5.54
C LYS A 60 6.06 -24.46 4.90
N THR A 61 5.72 -23.29 5.41
CA THR A 61 4.58 -22.48 4.94
C THR A 61 5.05 -21.10 4.53
N ILE A 62 4.60 -20.64 3.37
CA ILE A 62 4.88 -19.28 2.88
C ILE A 62 3.58 -18.55 2.54
N GLY A 63 3.59 -17.21 2.68
CA GLY A 63 2.47 -16.34 2.33
C GLY A 63 2.73 -15.57 1.05
N LEU A 64 1.72 -15.46 0.19
CA LEU A 64 1.70 -14.60 -1.00
C LEU A 64 0.50 -13.66 -0.88
N ARG A 65 0.71 -12.35 -1.01
CA ARG A 65 -0.32 -11.33 -0.78
C ARG A 65 -0.63 -10.55 -2.04
N ALA A 66 -1.90 -10.31 -2.26
CA ALA A 66 -2.44 -9.28 -3.15
C ALA A 66 -3.49 -8.44 -2.40
N ASP A 67 -3.53 -7.15 -2.68
CA ASP A 67 -4.56 -6.21 -2.26
C ASP A 67 -5.82 -6.34 -3.13
N MET A 68 -6.99 -5.86 -2.65
CA MET A 68 -8.28 -6.07 -3.34
C MET A 68 -9.06 -4.78 -3.60
N ASP A 69 -8.79 -3.73 -2.86
CA ASP A 69 -9.62 -2.54 -2.83
C ASP A 69 -9.41 -1.62 -4.02
N ALA A 70 -10.39 -0.76 -4.26
CA ALA A 70 -10.41 0.27 -5.28
C ALA A 70 -10.46 1.66 -4.63
N LEU A 71 -10.31 2.69 -5.46
CA LEU A 71 -10.22 4.09 -5.06
C LEU A 71 -11.49 4.88 -5.39
N PRO A 72 -11.83 5.93 -4.61
CA PRO A 72 -12.94 6.83 -4.87
C PRO A 72 -12.60 7.83 -6.01
N ILE A 73 -12.31 7.31 -7.19
CA ILE A 73 -11.92 8.06 -8.39
C ILE A 73 -12.91 7.82 -9.51
N GLN A 74 -13.35 8.92 -10.16
CA GLN A 74 -14.18 8.81 -11.38
C GLN A 74 -13.28 8.45 -12.56
N GLU A 75 -13.45 7.25 -13.10
CA GLU A 75 -12.74 6.82 -14.29
C GLU A 75 -13.12 7.66 -15.52
N THR A 76 -12.12 8.07 -16.28
CA THR A 76 -12.27 8.85 -17.52
C THR A 76 -11.93 8.06 -18.78
N SER A 77 -11.35 6.87 -18.63
CA SER A 77 -11.05 5.97 -19.73
C SER A 77 -12.36 5.44 -20.37
N LYS A 78 -12.26 4.96 -21.61
CA LYS A 78 -13.41 4.43 -22.37
C LYS A 78 -13.15 2.99 -22.83
N HIS A 79 -12.53 2.21 -21.95
CA HIS A 79 -12.32 0.80 -22.24
C HIS A 79 -13.65 0.02 -22.17
N PRO A 80 -13.79 -1.08 -22.91
CA PRO A 80 -14.98 -1.95 -22.82
C PRO A 80 -15.23 -2.52 -21.43
N TYR A 81 -14.22 -2.50 -20.57
CA TYR A 81 -14.23 -2.98 -19.20
C TYR A 81 -14.15 -1.87 -18.16
N SER A 82 -14.27 -0.60 -18.54
CA SER A 82 -14.28 0.51 -17.58
C SER A 82 -15.30 0.30 -16.46
N SER A 83 -15.01 0.87 -15.29
CA SER A 83 -15.87 0.77 -14.11
C SER A 83 -17.33 1.10 -14.40
N THR A 84 -18.21 0.26 -13.91
CA THR A 84 -19.67 0.49 -13.96
C THR A 84 -20.20 1.25 -12.74
N TYR A 85 -19.32 1.50 -11.75
CA TYR A 85 -19.67 2.22 -10.52
C TYR A 85 -19.18 3.67 -10.61
N PRO A 86 -20.09 4.67 -10.71
CA PRO A 86 -19.69 6.07 -10.75
C PRO A 86 -18.84 6.45 -9.53
N GLY A 87 -17.70 7.09 -9.78
CA GLY A 87 -16.83 7.57 -8.72
C GLY A 87 -15.97 6.50 -8.05
N VAL A 88 -15.91 5.28 -8.58
CA VAL A 88 -15.05 4.20 -8.05
C VAL A 88 -14.29 3.54 -9.19
N MET A 89 -12.99 3.32 -9.00
CA MET A 89 -12.09 2.76 -10.02
C MET A 89 -10.92 2.01 -9.41
N HIS A 90 -10.50 0.89 -10.01
CA HIS A 90 -9.18 0.33 -9.75
C HIS A 90 -8.09 1.18 -10.42
N ALA A 91 -7.62 2.23 -9.72
CA ALA A 91 -6.62 3.15 -10.23
C ALA A 91 -5.21 2.90 -9.64
N CYS A 92 -5.02 1.81 -8.89
CA CYS A 92 -3.74 1.37 -8.35
C CYS A 92 -3.24 0.03 -8.94
N GLY A 93 -4.13 -0.72 -9.61
CA GLY A 93 -3.79 -1.98 -10.28
C GLY A 93 -4.06 -3.23 -9.44
N HIS A 94 -4.81 -3.10 -8.35
CA HIS A 94 -5.15 -4.22 -7.46
C HIS A 94 -5.96 -5.31 -8.19
N ASP A 95 -6.75 -4.96 -9.20
CA ASP A 95 -7.40 -5.91 -10.12
C ASP A 95 -6.39 -6.81 -10.84
N GLY A 96 -5.25 -6.27 -11.25
CA GLY A 96 -4.13 -7.01 -11.82
C GLY A 96 -3.40 -7.86 -10.77
N HIS A 97 -3.16 -7.31 -9.57
CA HIS A 97 -2.49 -8.05 -8.48
C HIS A 97 -3.30 -9.28 -8.07
N MET A 98 -4.61 -9.13 -7.82
CA MET A 98 -5.51 -10.26 -7.55
C MET A 98 -5.47 -11.30 -8.67
N THR A 99 -5.53 -10.86 -9.91
CA THR A 99 -5.56 -11.74 -11.07
C THR A 99 -4.26 -12.53 -11.22
N MET A 100 -3.11 -11.89 -11.02
CA MET A 100 -1.81 -12.59 -11.07
C MET A 100 -1.71 -13.64 -9.96
N LEU A 101 -2.17 -13.34 -8.75
CA LEU A 101 -2.14 -14.26 -7.62
C LEU A 101 -3.13 -15.42 -7.81
N LEU A 102 -4.34 -15.17 -8.33
CA LEU A 102 -5.32 -16.20 -8.69
C LEU A 102 -4.79 -17.13 -9.79
N GLY A 103 -4.14 -16.56 -10.80
CA GLY A 103 -3.49 -17.33 -11.86
C GLY A 103 -2.40 -18.26 -11.34
N ALA A 104 -1.58 -17.79 -10.41
CA ALA A 104 -0.55 -18.59 -9.75
C ALA A 104 -1.18 -19.70 -8.90
N ALA A 105 -2.26 -19.41 -8.16
CA ALA A 105 -2.99 -20.39 -7.39
C ALA A 105 -3.53 -21.54 -8.27
N GLU A 106 -4.11 -21.22 -9.44
CA GLU A 106 -4.58 -22.21 -10.41
C GLU A 106 -3.43 -23.04 -10.98
N GLU A 107 -2.33 -22.40 -11.40
CA GLU A 107 -1.16 -23.10 -11.94
C GLU A 107 -0.57 -24.08 -10.93
N LEU A 108 -0.38 -23.64 -9.70
CA LEU A 108 0.19 -24.45 -8.62
C LEU A 108 -0.75 -25.58 -8.17
N ALA A 109 -2.06 -25.31 -8.11
CA ALA A 109 -3.06 -26.34 -7.80
C ALA A 109 -3.11 -27.45 -8.86
N HIS A 110 -2.87 -27.11 -10.13
CA HIS A 110 -2.82 -28.08 -11.20
C HIS A 110 -1.52 -28.90 -11.21
N SER A 111 -0.38 -28.24 -10.95
CA SER A 111 0.93 -28.91 -11.06
C SER A 111 1.33 -29.67 -9.79
N LEU A 112 1.01 -29.15 -8.61
CA LEU A 112 1.43 -29.67 -7.30
C LEU A 112 2.93 -30.04 -7.28
N ASP A 113 3.76 -29.23 -7.95
CA ASP A 113 5.19 -29.46 -8.15
C ASP A 113 6.07 -28.75 -7.11
N PHE A 114 5.56 -28.62 -5.91
CA PHE A 114 6.24 -28.09 -4.73
C PHE A 114 6.00 -28.98 -3.51
N ASP A 115 6.74 -28.77 -2.40
CA ASP A 115 6.61 -29.53 -1.14
C ASP A 115 6.49 -28.54 0.03
N GLY A 116 5.29 -28.41 0.61
CA GLY A 116 4.97 -27.46 1.68
C GLY A 116 3.56 -26.89 1.56
N THR A 117 3.34 -25.72 2.17
CA THR A 117 2.04 -25.03 2.16
C THR A 117 2.19 -23.60 1.64
N VAL A 118 1.31 -23.19 0.74
CA VAL A 118 1.19 -21.83 0.25
C VAL A 118 -0.10 -21.21 0.77
N ILE A 119 0.00 -20.07 1.41
CA ILE A 119 -1.11 -19.24 1.87
C ILE A 119 -1.28 -18.07 0.90
N PHE A 120 -2.37 -18.08 0.14
CA PHE A 120 -2.76 -17.00 -0.76
C PHE A 120 -3.62 -16.01 0.01
N ILE A 121 -3.12 -14.81 0.23
CA ILE A 121 -3.74 -13.77 1.04
C ILE A 121 -4.29 -12.69 0.12
N PHE A 122 -5.61 -12.51 0.11
CA PHE A 122 -6.28 -11.43 -0.58
C PHE A 122 -6.76 -10.43 0.47
N GLN A 123 -6.05 -9.31 0.53
CA GLN A 123 -6.17 -8.32 1.59
C GLN A 123 -7.08 -7.17 1.17
N PRO A 124 -8.07 -6.76 2.00
CA PRO A 124 -8.88 -5.57 1.77
C PRO A 124 -8.14 -4.29 2.17
N ASN A 125 -8.65 -3.13 1.74
CA ASN A 125 -8.41 -1.80 2.31
C ASN A 125 -6.94 -1.43 2.49
N GLU A 126 -6.13 -1.70 1.48
CA GLU A 126 -4.73 -1.27 1.44
C GLU A 126 -4.61 0.25 1.42
N GLU A 127 -5.39 0.92 0.57
CA GLU A 127 -5.34 2.35 0.28
C GLU A 127 -5.56 3.27 1.52
N ASN A 128 -6.09 2.71 2.60
CA ASN A 128 -6.24 3.41 3.88
C ASN A 128 -5.26 2.92 4.97
N GLY A 129 -4.32 2.01 4.65
CA GLY A 129 -3.31 1.49 5.59
C GLY A 129 -3.84 0.61 6.72
N LEU A 130 -5.06 0.08 6.59
CA LEU A 130 -5.75 -0.62 7.69
C LEU A 130 -6.05 -2.10 7.41
N GLY A 131 -5.89 -2.54 6.17
CA GLY A 131 -6.30 -3.88 5.76
C GLY A 131 -5.41 -4.98 6.30
N ALA A 132 -4.09 -4.83 6.19
CA ALA A 132 -3.14 -5.78 6.73
C ALA A 132 -3.28 -5.91 8.26
N LYS A 133 -3.43 -4.79 8.95
CA LYS A 133 -3.66 -4.75 10.40
C LYS A 133 -4.95 -5.49 10.77
N ALA A 134 -6.06 -5.22 10.06
CA ALA A 134 -7.33 -5.89 10.31
C ALA A 134 -7.23 -7.42 10.14
N MET A 135 -6.47 -7.91 9.15
CA MET A 135 -6.23 -9.35 9.00
C MET A 135 -5.35 -9.93 10.11
N LEU A 136 -4.36 -9.17 10.61
CA LEU A 136 -3.55 -9.56 11.77
C LEU A 136 -4.39 -9.61 13.04
N ASP A 137 -5.29 -8.65 13.24
CA ASP A 137 -6.21 -8.58 14.39
C ASP A 137 -7.25 -9.74 14.36
N GLU A 138 -7.53 -10.34 13.19
CA GLU A 138 -8.29 -11.59 13.04
C GLU A 138 -7.45 -12.87 13.25
N ASP A 139 -6.28 -12.76 13.87
CA ASP A 139 -5.37 -13.88 14.16
C ASP A 139 -4.80 -14.59 12.91
N LEU A 140 -4.58 -13.89 11.81
CA LEU A 140 -4.06 -14.47 10.56
C LEU A 140 -2.82 -15.34 10.80
N LEU A 141 -1.82 -14.83 11.51
CA LEU A 141 -0.55 -15.54 11.73
C LEU A 141 -0.67 -16.68 12.75
N SER A 142 -1.61 -16.61 13.68
CA SER A 142 -1.89 -17.71 14.61
C SER A 142 -2.60 -18.86 13.93
N LYS A 143 -3.50 -18.54 12.98
CA LYS A 143 -4.23 -19.52 12.17
C LYS A 143 -3.35 -20.13 11.06
N PHE A 144 -2.51 -19.30 10.47
CA PHE A 144 -1.64 -19.67 9.34
C PHE A 144 -0.20 -19.21 9.61
N PRO A 145 0.52 -19.89 10.52
CA PRO A 145 1.93 -19.57 10.79
C PRO A 145 2.74 -19.78 9.51
N MET A 146 3.49 -18.75 9.10
CA MET A 146 4.32 -18.77 7.90
C MET A 146 5.72 -18.29 8.18
N SER A 147 6.71 -18.84 7.46
CA SER A 147 8.12 -18.48 7.60
C SER A 147 8.53 -17.27 6.77
N ASP A 148 7.83 -17.05 5.67
CA ASP A 148 8.13 -16.01 4.69
C ASP A 148 6.83 -15.45 4.11
N ILE A 149 6.81 -14.14 3.78
CA ILE A 149 5.67 -13.51 3.12
C ILE A 149 6.14 -12.59 1.98
N PHE A 150 5.38 -12.57 0.88
CA PHE A 150 5.73 -11.77 -0.29
C PHE A 150 4.52 -11.00 -0.80
N ALA A 151 4.78 -9.78 -1.30
CA ALA A 151 3.81 -8.96 -2.00
C ALA A 151 4.41 -8.44 -3.32
N LEU A 152 3.54 -8.20 -4.29
CA LEU A 152 3.88 -7.64 -5.58
C LEU A 152 3.00 -6.43 -5.83
N HIS A 153 3.60 -5.33 -6.33
CA HIS A 153 2.86 -4.18 -6.82
C HIS A 153 3.31 -3.80 -8.23
N ASN A 154 2.40 -3.35 -9.07
CA ASN A 154 2.73 -2.83 -10.38
C ASN A 154 3.30 -1.40 -10.29
N LEU A 155 4.14 -0.99 -11.24
CA LEU A 155 4.72 0.36 -11.25
C LEU A 155 4.72 0.96 -12.67
N PRO A 156 3.86 1.95 -12.95
CA PRO A 156 3.93 2.75 -14.17
C PRO A 156 5.24 3.53 -14.29
N GLY A 157 5.60 3.88 -15.54
CA GLY A 157 6.86 4.60 -15.84
C GLY A 157 8.08 3.69 -15.97
N ILE A 158 7.94 2.40 -15.74
CA ILE A 158 8.97 1.37 -15.86
C ILE A 158 8.57 0.37 -16.96
N GLU A 159 9.54 -0.13 -17.71
CA GLU A 159 9.34 -1.12 -18.78
C GLU A 159 8.54 -2.33 -18.28
N THR A 160 7.59 -2.80 -19.09
CA THR A 160 6.68 -3.89 -18.71
C THR A 160 7.45 -5.15 -18.31
N GLY A 161 7.19 -5.63 -17.09
CA GLY A 161 7.81 -6.83 -16.54
C GLY A 161 9.23 -6.62 -15.99
N HIS A 162 9.80 -5.41 -16.05
CA HIS A 162 11.05 -5.10 -15.35
C HIS A 162 10.81 -5.19 -13.85
N LEU A 163 11.53 -6.07 -13.15
CA LEU A 163 11.38 -6.28 -11.71
C LEU A 163 12.28 -5.32 -10.93
N LEU A 164 11.71 -4.64 -9.94
CA LEU A 164 12.47 -3.79 -9.02
C LEU A 164 12.25 -4.28 -7.59
N THR A 165 13.32 -4.34 -6.82
CA THR A 165 13.29 -4.58 -5.38
C THR A 165 14.57 -4.05 -4.75
N ARG A 166 14.66 -4.13 -3.42
CA ARG A 166 15.88 -3.83 -2.67
C ARG A 166 15.83 -4.43 -1.28
N LYS A 167 16.98 -4.68 -0.69
CA LYS A 167 17.13 -5.04 0.73
C LYS A 167 16.91 -3.80 1.60
N GLY A 168 16.22 -3.97 2.71
CA GLY A 168 15.88 -2.86 3.60
C GLY A 168 14.68 -2.04 3.11
N LEU A 169 14.71 -0.74 3.36
CA LEU A 169 13.58 0.16 3.04
C LEU A 169 13.20 0.13 1.56
N ILE A 170 11.97 -0.27 1.25
CA ILE A 170 11.41 -0.24 -0.12
C ILE A 170 10.35 0.86 -0.25
N CYS A 171 9.46 1.08 0.73
CA CYS A 171 8.48 2.16 0.75
C CYS A 171 8.56 2.97 2.03
N SER A 172 8.32 4.28 1.91
CA SER A 172 8.31 5.21 3.04
C SER A 172 7.05 5.03 3.89
N SER A 173 7.08 5.50 5.14
CA SER A 173 5.87 5.64 5.95
C SER A 173 5.03 6.84 5.50
N GLU A 174 3.75 6.82 5.89
CA GLU A 174 2.83 7.95 5.79
C GLU A 174 2.16 8.21 7.12
N SER A 175 2.03 9.48 7.48
CA SER A 175 1.21 9.93 8.60
C SER A 175 0.48 11.20 8.21
N LEU A 176 -0.82 11.09 7.99
CA LEU A 176 -1.69 12.24 7.81
C LEU A 176 -1.90 12.91 9.16
N PHE A 177 -1.85 14.23 9.21
CA PHE A 177 -2.04 14.96 10.46
C PHE A 177 -3.09 16.06 10.36
N GLU A 178 -3.74 16.32 11.50
CA GLU A 178 -4.57 17.50 11.72
C GLU A 178 -4.10 18.27 12.96
N ILE A 179 -4.03 19.59 12.83
CA ILE A 179 -3.80 20.53 13.93
C ILE A 179 -5.02 21.42 14.04
N ARG A 180 -5.75 21.30 15.15
CA ARG A 180 -6.91 22.12 15.46
C ARG A 180 -6.51 23.23 16.43
N LEU A 181 -6.81 24.48 16.07
CA LEU A 181 -6.55 25.65 16.89
C LEU A 181 -7.87 26.28 17.31
N LYS A 182 -7.99 26.63 18.60
CA LYS A 182 -9.14 27.30 19.15
C LYS A 182 -8.68 28.51 19.98
N GLY A 183 -8.97 29.67 19.45
CA GLY A 183 -8.72 30.98 20.07
C GLY A 183 -10.03 31.71 20.39
N GLN A 184 -10.03 33.00 20.15
CA GLN A 184 -11.19 33.86 20.34
C GLN A 184 -11.37 34.78 19.13
N GLY A 185 -12.46 34.55 18.39
CA GLY A 185 -12.85 35.43 17.28
C GLY A 185 -13.29 36.81 17.73
N GLY A 186 -13.34 37.75 16.79
CA GLY A 186 -13.74 39.12 17.10
C GLY A 186 -13.79 40.04 15.89
N HIS A 187 -14.03 41.30 16.12
CA HIS A 187 -14.02 42.33 15.07
C HIS A 187 -12.59 42.63 14.63
N ALA A 188 -12.30 42.57 13.34
CA ALA A 188 -10.94 42.72 12.80
C ALA A 188 -10.29 44.05 13.16
N SER A 189 -11.06 45.13 13.43
CA SER A 189 -10.54 46.44 13.89
C SER A 189 -10.20 46.49 15.37
N MET A 190 -10.53 45.44 16.15
CA MET A 190 -10.27 45.35 17.58
C MET A 190 -9.51 44.05 17.93
N PRO A 191 -8.31 43.81 17.31
CA PRO A 191 -7.59 42.54 17.45
C PRO A 191 -7.13 42.27 18.89
N HIS A 192 -6.99 43.29 19.73
CA HIS A 192 -6.54 43.20 21.11
C HIS A 192 -7.53 42.45 22.04
N VAL A 193 -8.80 42.35 21.64
CA VAL A 193 -9.80 41.54 22.40
C VAL A 193 -9.97 40.12 21.91
N GLY A 194 -9.35 39.77 20.79
CA GLY A 194 -9.37 38.43 20.21
C GLY A 194 -8.08 37.64 20.49
N ARG A 195 -8.10 36.40 20.03
CA ARG A 195 -6.93 35.49 19.94
C ARG A 195 -6.98 34.87 18.54
N ASP A 196 -6.24 35.50 17.61
CA ASP A 196 -6.30 35.19 16.18
C ASP A 196 -5.61 33.87 15.85
N THR A 197 -6.38 32.92 15.38
CA THR A 197 -5.86 31.60 15.03
C THR A 197 -5.17 31.52 13.67
N ILE A 198 -5.35 32.52 12.75
CA ILE A 198 -4.60 32.57 11.48
C ILE A 198 -3.15 32.95 11.74
N SER A 199 -2.90 34.00 12.53
CA SER A 199 -1.53 34.42 12.84
C SER A 199 -0.76 33.32 13.54
N VAL A 200 -1.36 32.67 14.54
CA VAL A 200 -0.76 31.58 15.30
C VAL A 200 -0.53 30.35 14.39
N GLY A 201 -1.51 29.99 13.57
CA GLY A 201 -1.38 28.90 12.63
C GLY A 201 -0.25 29.12 11.60
N SER A 202 -0.08 30.35 11.14
CA SER A 202 1.00 30.72 10.23
C SER A 202 2.38 30.56 10.87
N GLU A 203 2.54 30.95 12.15
CA GLU A 203 3.77 30.75 12.92
C GLU A 203 4.06 29.26 13.14
N ILE A 204 3.03 28.48 13.45
CA ILE A 204 3.14 27.01 13.57
C ILE A 204 3.64 26.43 12.24
N ILE A 205 2.98 26.71 11.11
CA ILE A 205 3.37 26.20 9.78
C ILE A 205 4.83 26.47 9.47
N GLN A 206 5.30 27.71 9.69
CA GLN A 206 6.71 28.08 9.47
C GLN A 206 7.66 27.30 10.40
N SER A 207 7.28 27.14 11.66
CA SER A 207 8.09 26.43 12.64
C SER A 207 8.18 24.92 12.34
N LEU A 208 7.11 24.31 11.84
CA LEU A 208 7.10 22.90 11.42
C LEU A 208 8.12 22.62 10.32
N GLN A 209 8.33 23.56 9.36
CA GLN A 209 9.31 23.37 8.28
C GLN A 209 10.76 23.24 8.81
N ASN A 210 11.04 23.74 10.00
CA ASN A 210 12.35 23.61 10.64
C ASN A 210 12.61 22.19 11.17
N ILE A 211 11.59 21.35 11.34
CA ILE A 211 11.77 19.98 11.82
C ILE A 211 12.68 19.22 10.86
N ILE A 212 12.31 19.17 9.58
CA ILE A 212 13.08 18.42 8.58
C ILE A 212 14.46 19.05 8.38
N SER A 213 14.53 20.36 8.24
CA SER A 213 15.76 21.05 7.83
C SER A 213 16.78 21.28 8.96
N LYS A 214 16.36 21.27 10.24
CA LYS A 214 17.20 21.70 11.40
C LYS A 214 17.18 20.73 12.57
N ARG A 215 16.30 19.74 12.60
CA ARG A 215 16.14 18.86 13.77
C ARG A 215 16.40 17.39 13.44
N LEU A 216 16.21 16.96 12.19
CA LEU A 216 16.55 15.64 11.73
C LEU A 216 17.98 15.57 11.18
N PRO A 217 18.61 14.37 11.17
CA PRO A 217 19.90 14.17 10.54
C PRO A 217 19.90 14.56 9.05
N PRO A 218 20.99 15.15 8.54
CA PRO A 218 21.13 15.36 7.10
C PRO A 218 20.95 14.05 6.33
N GLY A 219 20.09 14.07 5.31
CA GLY A 219 19.83 12.87 4.50
C GLY A 219 18.76 11.92 5.05
N SER A 220 17.99 12.31 6.08
CA SER A 220 16.86 11.52 6.60
C SER A 220 15.88 11.11 5.49
N GLY A 221 15.75 11.96 4.44
CA GLY A 221 14.80 11.74 3.35
C GLY A 221 13.34 11.88 3.75
N SER A 222 13.09 12.44 4.95
CA SER A 222 11.74 12.71 5.45
C SER A 222 11.15 13.96 4.79
N VAL A 223 9.82 13.98 4.66
CA VAL A 223 9.04 15.09 4.12
C VAL A 223 7.95 15.47 5.11
N LEU A 224 7.71 16.78 5.29
CA LEU A 224 6.56 17.32 6.01
C LEU A 224 5.91 18.38 5.15
N SER A 225 4.69 18.15 4.72
CA SER A 225 3.92 19.06 3.87
C SER A 225 2.64 19.48 4.57
N VAL A 226 2.40 20.80 4.65
CA VAL A 226 1.09 21.33 5.00
C VAL A 226 0.31 21.51 3.71
N THR A 227 -0.88 20.91 3.62
CA THR A 227 -1.69 20.85 2.41
C THR A 227 -3.00 21.64 2.50
N GLU A 228 -3.50 21.86 3.73
CA GLU A 228 -4.72 22.64 3.95
C GLU A 228 -4.56 23.58 5.15
N PHE A 229 -5.12 24.78 5.04
CA PHE A 229 -5.30 25.71 6.15
C PHE A 229 -6.68 26.37 6.02
N ILE A 230 -7.59 26.00 6.91
CA ILE A 230 -8.98 26.42 6.91
C ILE A 230 -9.24 27.22 8.17
N SER A 231 -10.02 28.31 8.10
CA SER A 231 -10.45 29.10 9.26
C SER A 231 -11.91 29.53 9.15
N ASP A 232 -12.52 29.88 10.27
CA ASP A 232 -13.90 30.41 10.36
C ASP A 232 -13.97 31.92 10.23
N GLY A 233 -12.87 32.59 9.87
CA GLY A 233 -12.80 34.01 9.69
C GLY A 233 -13.51 34.56 8.46
N ALA A 234 -13.67 35.88 8.42
CA ALA A 234 -14.18 36.62 7.28
C ALA A 234 -13.39 37.92 7.10
N ARG A 235 -13.67 38.71 6.03
CA ARG A 235 -12.93 39.96 5.72
C ARG A 235 -12.77 40.92 6.87
N ASN A 236 -13.74 41.00 7.75
CA ASN A 236 -13.80 41.90 8.92
C ASN A 236 -14.01 41.12 10.25
N VAL A 237 -13.81 39.82 10.26
CA VAL A 237 -13.96 38.94 11.42
C VAL A 237 -12.67 38.16 11.65
N LEU A 238 -12.07 38.35 12.84
CA LEU A 238 -10.97 37.50 13.30
C LEU A 238 -11.49 36.08 13.54
N PRO A 239 -10.76 35.05 13.06
CA PRO A 239 -11.16 33.66 13.27
C PRO A 239 -11.03 33.27 14.75
N GLY A 240 -12.00 32.51 15.22
CA GLY A 240 -11.97 31.84 16.51
C GLY A 240 -11.41 30.42 16.42
N THR A 241 -11.46 29.79 15.24
CA THR A 241 -10.97 28.45 15.01
C THR A 241 -10.18 28.35 13.70
N SER A 242 -9.18 27.46 13.68
CA SER A 242 -8.48 27.09 12.46
C SER A 242 -8.12 25.61 12.48
N LEU A 243 -8.04 25.04 11.27
CA LEU A 243 -7.65 23.67 11.01
C LEU A 243 -6.50 23.66 10.00
N ILE A 244 -5.39 23.03 10.37
CA ILE A 244 -4.23 22.81 9.50
C ILE A 244 -4.12 21.30 9.29
N LYS A 245 -3.98 20.88 8.02
CA LYS A 245 -3.77 19.46 7.68
C LYS A 245 -2.52 19.30 6.83
N GLY A 246 -2.00 18.08 6.83
CA GLY A 246 -0.84 17.76 6.03
C GLY A 246 -0.44 16.30 6.10
N ASP A 247 0.71 16.02 5.48
CA ASP A 247 1.29 14.70 5.30
C ASP A 247 2.75 14.69 5.77
N VAL A 248 3.13 13.63 6.48
CA VAL A 248 4.50 13.35 6.90
C VAL A 248 4.93 12.03 6.30
N ARG A 249 6.05 12.03 5.57
CA ARG A 249 6.72 10.84 5.04
C ARG A 249 8.05 10.64 5.75
N SER A 250 8.36 9.40 6.10
CA SER A 250 9.65 9.06 6.72
C SER A 250 10.23 7.77 6.15
N ARG A 251 11.54 7.61 6.25
CA ARG A 251 12.29 6.44 5.78
C ARG A 251 12.70 5.50 6.92
N ASN A 252 12.44 5.87 8.16
CA ASN A 252 12.69 5.05 9.33
C ASN A 252 11.80 5.47 10.50
N GLU A 253 11.56 4.55 11.41
CA GLU A 253 10.68 4.75 12.56
C GLU A 253 11.20 5.83 13.53
N GLU A 254 12.51 5.93 13.73
CA GLU A 254 13.10 6.91 14.65
C GLU A 254 12.78 8.34 14.21
N ASP A 255 13.01 8.66 12.94
CA ASP A 255 12.68 9.97 12.36
C ASP A 255 11.16 10.23 12.40
N ARG A 256 10.33 9.22 12.09
CA ARG A 256 8.87 9.32 12.13
C ARG A 256 8.37 9.68 13.52
N LEU A 257 8.83 8.98 14.54
CA LEU A 257 8.46 9.25 15.94
C LEU A 257 9.01 10.61 16.42
N GLU A 258 10.22 10.98 16.03
CA GLU A 258 10.80 12.28 16.37
C GLU A 258 10.04 13.43 15.72
N ILE A 259 9.61 13.31 14.46
CA ILE A 259 8.77 14.31 13.79
C ILE A 259 7.47 14.51 14.57
N LYS A 260 6.74 13.42 14.88
CA LYS A 260 5.50 13.49 15.66
C LYS A 260 5.71 14.17 17.02
N ARG A 261 6.77 13.81 17.71
CA ARG A 261 7.14 14.41 19.00
C ARG A 261 7.43 15.91 18.90
N LEU A 262 8.18 16.32 17.88
CA LEU A 262 8.54 17.73 17.65
C LEU A 262 7.33 18.55 17.22
N MET A 263 6.46 18.00 16.35
CA MET A 263 5.22 18.67 15.96
C MET A 263 4.35 18.99 17.18
N ASN A 264 4.11 18.02 18.06
CA ASN A 264 3.35 18.23 19.30
C ASN A 264 3.97 19.34 20.15
N LYS A 265 5.29 19.31 20.37
CA LYS A 265 6.00 20.34 21.17
C LYS A 265 5.94 21.73 20.58
N ILE A 266 6.08 21.85 19.25
CA ILE A 266 6.03 23.16 18.57
C ILE A 266 4.62 23.74 18.66
N VAL A 267 3.61 22.93 18.33
CA VAL A 267 2.22 23.36 18.38
C VAL A 267 1.81 23.77 19.79
N GLU A 268 2.09 22.94 20.79
CA GLU A 268 1.82 23.27 22.20
C GLU A 268 2.53 24.54 22.65
N GLY A 269 3.83 24.67 22.34
CA GLY A 269 4.64 25.81 22.76
C GLY A 269 4.17 27.14 22.18
N ILE A 270 3.87 27.19 20.88
CA ILE A 270 3.37 28.38 20.20
C ILE A 270 1.96 28.72 20.68
N SER A 271 1.06 27.73 20.72
CA SER A 271 -0.32 27.93 21.16
C SER A 271 -0.39 28.47 22.57
N ARG A 272 0.43 27.94 23.47
CA ARG A 272 0.53 28.41 24.85
C ARG A 272 1.05 29.85 24.93
N ALA A 273 2.03 30.23 24.11
CA ALA A 273 2.55 31.60 24.08
C ALA A 273 1.49 32.62 23.64
N HIS A 274 0.54 32.21 22.81
CA HIS A 274 -0.56 33.03 22.31
C HIS A 274 -1.90 32.85 23.04
N GLU A 275 -1.90 32.08 24.12
CA GLU A 275 -3.09 31.81 24.96
C GLU A 275 -4.26 31.22 24.15
N ILE A 276 -3.99 30.26 23.26
CA ILE A 276 -5.00 29.51 22.50
C ILE A 276 -4.92 28.01 22.82
N ASP A 277 -6.04 27.31 22.66
CA ASP A 277 -6.07 25.86 22.75
C ASP A 277 -5.61 25.23 21.42
N SER A 278 -4.92 24.10 21.52
CA SER A 278 -4.51 23.34 20.35
C SER A 278 -4.60 21.84 20.57
N HIS A 279 -4.83 21.10 19.47
CA HIS A 279 -4.82 19.65 19.46
C HIS A 279 -4.17 19.16 18.17
N VAL A 280 -3.28 18.18 18.28
CA VAL A 280 -2.64 17.52 17.14
C VAL A 280 -3.09 16.06 17.12
N SER A 281 -3.60 15.60 16.00
CA SER A 281 -3.90 14.20 15.73
C SER A 281 -3.17 13.70 14.49
N PHE A 282 -2.88 12.41 14.48
CA PHE A 282 -2.35 11.70 13.31
C PHE A 282 -3.34 10.60 12.95
N GLU A 283 -3.77 10.60 11.70
CA GLU A 283 -4.70 9.63 11.12
C GLU A 283 -3.95 8.81 10.09
N THR A 284 -4.33 7.58 9.89
CA THR A 284 -3.79 6.63 8.90
C THR A 284 -2.28 6.42 9.07
N GLU A 285 -1.89 5.22 9.41
CA GLU A 285 -0.50 4.92 9.70
C GLU A 285 0.02 3.79 8.82
N PHE A 286 0.53 4.17 7.66
CA PHE A 286 1.47 3.30 6.96
C PHE A 286 2.84 3.43 7.63
N VAL A 287 3.36 2.34 8.11
CA VAL A 287 4.74 2.26 8.60
C VAL A 287 5.71 1.98 7.44
N GLU A 288 7.00 2.12 7.69
CA GLU A 288 8.03 1.86 6.69
C GLU A 288 8.01 0.39 6.27
N THR A 289 7.96 0.12 4.95
CA THR A 289 8.06 -1.25 4.41
C THR A 289 9.52 -1.64 4.29
N ILE A 290 9.93 -2.59 5.09
CA ILE A 290 11.31 -3.07 5.17
C ILE A 290 11.41 -4.50 4.61
N ASN A 291 12.12 -4.66 3.51
CA ASN A 291 12.38 -5.97 2.92
C ASN A 291 13.49 -6.71 3.65
N SER A 292 13.25 -7.96 3.99
CA SER A 292 14.26 -8.86 4.55
C SER A 292 15.29 -9.28 3.51
N ALA A 293 16.55 -9.39 3.90
CA ALA A 293 17.66 -9.61 2.96
C ALA A 293 17.55 -10.92 2.19
N ASP A 294 17.24 -12.03 2.85
CA ASP A 294 17.18 -13.36 2.25
C ASP A 294 15.98 -13.51 1.30
N GLN A 295 14.83 -12.92 1.68
CA GLN A 295 13.62 -12.91 0.85
C GLN A 295 13.83 -12.06 -0.41
N THR A 296 14.50 -10.91 -0.28
CA THR A 296 14.89 -10.08 -1.43
C THR A 296 15.83 -10.83 -2.38
N GLU A 297 16.84 -11.49 -1.84
CA GLU A 297 17.78 -12.30 -2.64
C GLU A 297 17.06 -13.42 -3.39
N THR A 298 16.07 -14.03 -2.75
CA THR A 298 15.25 -15.08 -3.39
C THR A 298 14.44 -14.53 -4.56
N VAL A 299 13.83 -13.35 -4.42
CA VAL A 299 13.10 -12.67 -5.52
C VAL A 299 14.04 -12.34 -6.68
N ILE A 300 15.25 -11.82 -6.38
CA ILE A 300 16.27 -11.51 -7.40
C ILE A 300 16.65 -12.79 -8.17
N LYS A 301 16.92 -13.89 -7.49
CA LYS A 301 17.24 -15.17 -8.13
C LYS A 301 16.11 -15.69 -9.01
N VAL A 302 14.86 -15.51 -8.61
CA VAL A 302 13.70 -15.86 -9.44
C VAL A 302 13.66 -15.00 -10.71
N ALA A 303 13.93 -13.70 -10.60
CA ALA A 303 13.99 -12.81 -11.76
C ALA A 303 15.11 -13.24 -12.75
N GLU A 304 16.30 -13.57 -12.23
CA GLU A 304 17.43 -14.08 -13.02
C GLU A 304 17.08 -15.39 -13.75
N GLU A 305 16.50 -16.37 -13.06
CA GLU A 305 16.11 -17.67 -13.61
C GLU A 305 15.03 -17.55 -14.68
N LEU A 306 14.14 -16.58 -14.56
CA LEU A 306 13.11 -16.27 -15.55
C LEU A 306 13.62 -15.42 -16.72
N GLY A 307 14.85 -14.93 -16.66
CA GLY A 307 15.43 -14.03 -17.66
C GLY A 307 14.75 -12.67 -17.73
N LEU A 308 14.18 -12.21 -16.63
CA LEU A 308 13.57 -10.87 -16.53
C LEU A 308 14.66 -9.80 -16.39
N ASN A 309 14.41 -8.63 -16.97
CA ASN A 309 15.16 -7.44 -16.59
C ASN A 309 14.84 -7.09 -15.14
N PHE A 310 15.86 -6.79 -14.33
CA PHE A 310 15.62 -6.44 -12.93
C PHE A 310 16.62 -5.41 -12.39
N ASN A 311 16.22 -4.69 -11.35
CA ASN A 311 17.08 -3.88 -10.50
C ASN A 311 16.88 -4.30 -9.03
N GLY A 312 17.85 -5.03 -8.49
CA GLY A 312 17.85 -5.54 -7.11
C GLY A 312 18.27 -4.51 -6.05
N ASN A 313 18.50 -3.25 -6.42
CA ASN A 313 18.88 -2.15 -5.54
C ASN A 313 18.28 -0.83 -6.03
N CYS A 314 16.96 -0.82 -6.28
CA CYS A 314 16.25 0.38 -6.69
C CYS A 314 16.24 1.44 -5.57
N GLU A 315 15.99 2.71 -5.92
CA GLU A 315 15.77 3.74 -4.91
C GLU A 315 14.50 3.43 -4.10
N PRO A 316 14.46 3.79 -2.80
CA PRO A 316 13.24 3.67 -2.02
C PRO A 316 12.10 4.48 -2.63
N MET A 317 10.91 3.90 -2.65
CA MET A 317 9.71 4.57 -3.11
C MET A 317 9.24 5.61 -2.08
N SER A 318 8.68 6.70 -2.58
CA SER A 318 8.09 7.75 -1.74
C SER A 318 6.66 7.43 -1.33
N PHE A 319 5.97 6.52 -2.03
CA PHE A 319 4.66 6.02 -1.62
C PHE A 319 4.78 5.02 -0.47
N SER A 320 3.65 4.73 0.15
CA SER A 320 3.54 3.82 1.30
C SER A 320 2.77 2.56 0.91
N GLU A 321 2.87 1.52 1.73
CA GLU A 321 2.27 0.22 1.47
C GLU A 321 2.02 -0.49 2.81
N ASP A 322 0.79 -0.91 3.08
CA ASP A 322 0.42 -1.50 4.37
C ASP A 322 0.87 -2.97 4.54
N PHE A 323 1.41 -3.59 3.49
CA PHE A 323 2.18 -4.84 3.57
C PHE A 323 3.28 -4.76 4.64
N ALA A 324 3.73 -3.56 4.97
CA ALA A 324 4.66 -3.29 6.06
C ALA A 324 4.23 -3.95 7.38
N HIS A 325 2.94 -3.99 7.68
CA HIS A 325 2.45 -4.63 8.91
C HIS A 325 2.71 -6.14 8.93
N PHE A 326 2.65 -6.81 7.78
CA PHE A 326 3.03 -8.21 7.66
C PHE A 326 4.55 -8.38 7.71
N SER A 327 5.31 -7.59 6.95
CA SER A 327 6.78 -7.72 6.87
C SER A 327 7.50 -7.34 8.17
N ASN A 328 6.85 -6.62 9.07
CA ASN A 328 7.38 -6.32 10.40
C ASN A 328 7.28 -7.50 11.39
N VAL A 329 6.44 -8.50 11.09
CA VAL A 329 6.20 -9.66 11.98
C VAL A 329 6.58 -10.99 11.34
N VAL A 330 6.68 -11.04 10.02
CA VAL A 330 7.15 -12.19 9.25
C VAL A 330 8.23 -11.71 8.27
N PRO A 331 9.38 -12.40 8.14
CA PRO A 331 10.36 -12.06 7.13
C PRO A 331 9.73 -11.97 5.74
N GLY A 332 9.81 -10.81 5.08
CA GLY A 332 9.07 -10.55 3.86
C GLY A 332 9.81 -9.74 2.81
N CYS A 333 9.27 -9.76 1.60
CA CYS A 333 9.74 -8.92 0.49
C CYS A 333 8.58 -8.41 -0.35
N LEU A 334 8.49 -7.08 -0.45
CA LEU A 334 7.73 -6.40 -1.49
C LEU A 334 8.63 -6.23 -2.72
N PHE A 335 8.12 -6.56 -3.90
CA PHE A 335 8.78 -6.27 -5.16
C PHE A 335 7.81 -5.63 -6.14
N LEU A 336 8.37 -4.87 -7.07
CA LEU A 336 7.60 -4.10 -8.03
C LEU A 336 7.79 -4.68 -9.43
N LEU A 337 6.74 -4.65 -10.25
CA LEU A 337 6.81 -4.99 -11.67
C LEU A 337 6.40 -3.80 -12.53
N GLY A 338 7.25 -3.41 -13.45
CA GLY A 338 6.97 -2.33 -14.38
C GLY A 338 5.70 -2.58 -15.18
N ASN A 339 4.77 -1.62 -15.15
CA ASN A 339 3.47 -1.68 -15.82
C ASN A 339 3.54 -1.18 -17.28
N GLY A 340 4.51 -0.32 -17.61
CA GLY A 340 4.75 0.29 -18.91
C GLY A 340 5.47 1.61 -18.78
N GLN A 341 6.45 1.87 -19.65
CA GLN A 341 7.23 3.10 -19.64
C GLN A 341 6.58 4.23 -20.45
N SER A 342 5.83 3.87 -21.49
CA SER A 342 5.14 4.81 -22.37
C SER A 342 3.93 4.16 -23.03
N GLY A 343 2.90 4.93 -23.36
CA GLY A 343 1.67 4.43 -23.95
C GLY A 343 0.82 3.65 -22.94
N HIS A 344 0.30 2.49 -23.32
CA HIS A 344 -0.56 1.68 -22.47
C HIS A 344 0.16 1.25 -21.17
N GLY A 345 -0.48 1.48 -20.04
CA GLY A 345 0.06 1.14 -18.72
C GLY A 345 1.06 2.14 -18.14
N SER A 346 1.31 3.29 -18.80
CA SER A 346 2.26 4.32 -18.31
C SER A 346 1.60 5.45 -17.53
N ASP A 347 0.28 5.55 -17.53
CA ASP A 347 -0.44 6.55 -16.75
C ASP A 347 -0.16 6.34 -15.26
N PRO A 348 0.05 7.45 -14.49
CA PRO A 348 0.38 7.34 -13.07
C PRO A 348 -0.68 6.60 -12.27
N LEU A 349 -0.26 5.92 -11.21
CA LEU A 349 -1.16 5.40 -10.18
C LEU A 349 -2.05 6.55 -9.67
N HIS A 350 -3.30 6.22 -9.29
CA HIS A 350 -4.33 7.14 -8.82
C HIS A 350 -4.79 8.18 -9.87
N SER A 351 -4.37 8.03 -11.13
CA SER A 351 -4.93 8.81 -12.23
C SER A 351 -6.29 8.28 -12.65
N SER A 352 -7.20 9.19 -13.02
CA SER A 352 -8.51 8.81 -13.57
C SER A 352 -8.46 8.11 -14.95
N SER A 353 -7.30 8.14 -15.61
CA SER A 353 -6.99 7.46 -16.87
C SER A 353 -6.09 6.24 -16.70
N TYR A 354 -5.72 5.89 -15.48
CA TYR A 354 -4.87 4.72 -15.21
C TYR A 354 -5.48 3.44 -15.80
N ASP A 355 -4.64 2.58 -16.35
CA ASP A 355 -5.00 1.22 -16.76
C ASP A 355 -3.84 0.24 -16.49
N PHE A 356 -4.19 -0.93 -15.99
CA PHE A 356 -3.23 -2.00 -15.77
C PHE A 356 -2.85 -2.66 -17.12
N ASN A 357 -1.59 -2.94 -17.32
CA ASN A 357 -1.11 -3.59 -18.55
C ASN A 357 -1.30 -5.11 -18.48
N ASP A 358 -2.28 -5.62 -19.20
CA ASP A 358 -2.60 -7.06 -19.25
C ASP A 358 -1.42 -7.97 -19.66
N ASN A 359 -0.42 -7.44 -20.37
CA ASN A 359 0.78 -8.19 -20.69
C ASN A 359 1.64 -8.54 -19.44
N LEU A 360 1.40 -7.85 -18.33
CA LEU A 360 2.04 -8.15 -17.06
C LEU A 360 1.47 -9.39 -16.38
N LEU A 361 0.20 -9.74 -16.65
CA LEU A 361 -0.48 -10.86 -16.00
C LEU A 361 0.28 -12.18 -16.09
N PRO A 362 0.69 -12.68 -17.27
CA PRO A 362 1.45 -13.94 -17.36
C PRO A 362 2.83 -13.87 -16.71
N ILE A 363 3.45 -12.68 -16.66
CA ILE A 363 4.74 -12.47 -16.02
C ILE A 363 4.59 -12.62 -14.51
N GLY A 364 3.60 -11.93 -13.90
CA GLY A 364 3.34 -12.03 -12.47
C GLY A 364 2.97 -13.46 -12.03
N VAL A 365 2.14 -14.17 -12.80
CA VAL A 365 1.84 -15.60 -12.56
C VAL A 365 3.11 -16.43 -12.50
N LYS A 366 4.01 -16.26 -13.49
CA LYS A 366 5.30 -16.99 -13.53
C LYS A 366 6.21 -16.64 -12.35
N VAL A 367 6.29 -15.35 -11.98
CA VAL A 367 7.10 -14.93 -10.84
C VAL A 367 6.58 -15.58 -9.56
N TRP A 368 5.27 -15.52 -9.31
CA TRP A 368 4.65 -16.15 -8.14
C TRP A 368 4.88 -17.65 -8.09
N SER A 369 4.60 -18.35 -9.19
CA SER A 369 4.77 -19.81 -9.25
C SER A 369 6.22 -20.25 -9.09
N SER A 370 7.17 -19.51 -9.71
CA SER A 370 8.60 -19.78 -9.57
C SER A 370 9.12 -19.53 -8.17
N LEU A 371 8.61 -18.48 -7.51
CA LEU A 371 8.94 -18.18 -6.12
C LEU A 371 8.53 -19.32 -5.18
N VAL A 372 7.31 -19.87 -5.37
CA VAL A 372 6.84 -21.04 -4.61
C VAL A 372 7.76 -22.23 -4.83
N ARG A 373 8.05 -22.60 -6.08
CA ARG A 373 8.91 -23.75 -6.42
C ARG A 373 10.32 -23.60 -5.84
N LYS A 374 10.84 -22.38 -5.81
CA LYS A 374 12.16 -22.08 -5.25
C LYS A 374 12.20 -22.19 -3.72
N LEU A 375 11.17 -21.72 -3.04
CA LEU A 375 11.09 -21.73 -1.58
C LEU A 375 10.64 -23.08 -0.99
N LEU A 376 9.85 -23.81 -1.75
CA LEU A 376 9.25 -25.10 -1.41
C LEU A 376 9.63 -26.17 -2.46
N PRO A 377 10.92 -26.48 -2.64
CA PRO A 377 11.36 -27.38 -3.70
C PRO A 377 10.82 -28.80 -3.47
N LYS A 378 10.30 -29.43 -4.53
CA LYS A 378 9.79 -30.79 -4.46
C LYS A 378 10.92 -31.79 -4.16
N SER A 379 10.76 -32.58 -3.12
CA SER A 379 11.73 -33.59 -2.74
C SER A 379 12.04 -34.53 -3.91
N GLY A 380 13.32 -34.57 -4.32
CA GLY A 380 13.78 -35.39 -5.48
C GLY A 380 13.99 -34.64 -6.79
N MET A 381 13.69 -33.32 -6.87
CA MET A 381 14.10 -32.43 -7.94
C MET A 381 15.21 -31.49 -7.46
N GLN A 382 16.37 -32.03 -7.08
CA GLN A 382 17.57 -31.21 -6.95
C GLN A 382 18.12 -30.97 -8.37
N ALA A 383 18.21 -29.67 -8.73
CA ALA A 383 18.77 -29.19 -10.00
C ALA A 383 20.27 -29.46 -10.11
#